data_c5fbf39cb6dc331911292dba5a3c04af
#
_entry.id   c5fbf39cb6dc331911292dba5a3c04af
#
_cell.length_a   1.000
_cell.length_b   1.000
_cell.length_c   1.000
_cell.angle_alpha   90.00
_cell.angle_beta   90.00
_cell.angle_gamma   90.00
#
_symmetry.space_group_name_H-M   'P 1'
#
loop_
_entity.id
_entity.type
_entity.pdbx_description
1 polymer ?
#
loop_
_entity_poly.entity_id
_entity_poly.type
_entity_poly.pdbx_seq_one_letter_code
_entity_poly.pdbx_strand_id
1 'polypeptide(L)'
;MNPPELPSISIILTGHNEESSIRDAIRSVFGQDYEGPVEIILSDDGSSDGTFAVMQEMAAQYRGPYRVILNRNETPLGRGPHIRQAVGLASHEWILRQDGDDCSFPWRCRLFAWAVMERPDAVAVVSQMTSVYEEPGVAFEFPAFPAAPREMPAVVLQERAFSSSAHYGGSMMIRKSACEWGNSLRMTASFE
;
A
#
# COMPACT_ATOMS: atom_id res chain seq x y z
N MET A 1 0.63 -25.15 20.95
CA MET A 1 1.35 -24.00 20.36
C MET A 1 0.28 -23.00 19.97
N ASN A 2 0.40 -21.76 20.40
CA ASN A 2 -0.47 -20.70 19.89
C ASN A 2 -0.19 -20.51 18.38
N PRO A 3 -1.20 -20.23 17.57
CA PRO A 3 -0.96 -19.88 16.17
C PRO A 3 0.00 -18.69 16.10
N PRO A 4 0.86 -18.62 15.09
CA PRO A 4 1.77 -17.48 14.95
C PRO A 4 0.95 -16.19 14.86
N GLU A 5 1.42 -15.14 15.53
CA GLU A 5 0.80 -13.83 15.49
C GLU A 5 0.93 -13.24 14.08
N LEU A 6 -0.20 -12.84 13.52
CA LEU A 6 -0.24 -12.26 12.17
C LEU A 6 0.39 -10.85 12.17
N PRO A 7 1.23 -10.50 11.18
CA PRO A 7 1.84 -9.18 11.07
C PRO A 7 0.81 -8.04 11.06
N SER A 8 1.06 -6.99 11.82
CA SER A 8 0.24 -5.78 11.82
C SER A 8 0.64 -4.88 10.66
N ILE A 9 -0.33 -4.41 9.85
CA ILE A 9 -0.09 -3.70 8.60
C ILE A 9 -0.78 -2.32 8.63
N SER A 10 -0.03 -1.27 8.27
CA SER A 10 -0.59 0.05 7.94
C SER A 10 -0.65 0.19 6.43
N ILE A 11 -1.85 0.23 5.85
CA ILE A 11 -2.05 0.56 4.44
C ILE A 11 -2.05 2.08 4.32
N ILE A 12 -1.15 2.62 3.51
CA ILE A 12 -1.08 4.06 3.21
C ILE A 12 -1.53 4.28 1.79
N LEU A 13 -2.73 4.83 1.62
CA LEU A 13 -3.26 5.25 0.33
C LEU A 13 -3.07 6.76 0.20
N THR A 14 -2.27 7.17 -0.78
CA THR A 14 -1.98 8.58 -1.06
C THR A 14 -2.65 9.00 -2.36
N GLY A 15 -3.22 10.22 -2.37
CA GLY A 15 -3.86 10.79 -3.56
C GLY A 15 -3.55 12.27 -3.74
N HIS A 16 -3.53 12.72 -5.01
CA HIS A 16 -3.47 14.13 -5.38
C HIS A 16 -4.12 14.35 -6.75
N ASN A 17 -5.31 14.99 -6.74
CA ASN A 17 -6.13 15.24 -7.93
C ASN A 17 -6.48 13.94 -8.70
N GLU A 18 -7.04 12.98 -7.97
CA GLU A 18 -7.41 11.65 -8.45
C GLU A 18 -8.91 11.35 -8.23
N GLU A 19 -9.77 12.37 -8.33
CA GLU A 19 -11.22 12.25 -8.11
C GLU A 19 -11.85 11.10 -8.88
N SER A 20 -11.37 10.83 -10.10
CA SER A 20 -11.93 9.79 -10.97
C SER A 20 -11.58 8.36 -10.55
N SER A 21 -10.44 8.13 -9.90
CA SER A 21 -9.92 6.80 -9.58
C SER A 21 -9.93 6.47 -8.08
N ILE A 22 -9.81 7.49 -7.23
CA ILE A 22 -9.61 7.34 -5.78
C ILE A 22 -10.69 6.47 -5.11
N ARG A 23 -11.93 6.49 -5.60
CA ARG A 23 -13.02 5.69 -5.05
C ARG A 23 -12.77 4.19 -5.18
N ASP A 24 -12.29 3.75 -6.32
CA ASP A 24 -12.01 2.34 -6.58
C ASP A 24 -10.73 1.89 -5.88
N ALA A 25 -9.73 2.76 -5.80
CA ALA A 25 -8.55 2.53 -4.96
C ALA A 25 -8.94 2.30 -3.49
N ILE A 26 -9.81 3.15 -2.90
CA ILE A 26 -10.28 3.01 -1.52
C ILE A 26 -11.10 1.72 -1.35
N ARG A 27 -12.02 1.40 -2.28
CA ARG A 27 -12.77 0.15 -2.22
C ARG A 27 -11.85 -1.07 -2.18
N SER A 28 -10.77 -1.05 -2.96
CA SER A 28 -9.82 -2.15 -3.04
C SER A 28 -9.05 -2.38 -1.73
N VAL A 29 -8.70 -1.32 -0.99
CA VAL A 29 -8.05 -1.46 0.32
C VAL A 29 -9.04 -1.76 1.45
N PHE A 30 -10.29 -1.31 1.35
CA PHE A 30 -11.35 -1.68 2.28
C PHE A 30 -11.78 -3.13 2.15
N GLY A 31 -11.61 -3.71 0.96
CA GLY A 31 -11.96 -5.09 0.61
C GLY A 31 -10.85 -6.11 0.84
N GLN A 32 -9.81 -5.80 1.62
CA GLN A 32 -8.75 -6.78 1.92
C GLN A 32 -9.30 -7.94 2.76
N ASP A 33 -8.88 -9.18 2.45
CA ASP A 33 -9.31 -10.43 3.12
C ASP A 33 -8.31 -10.89 4.21
N TYR A 34 -7.79 -9.97 4.98
CA TYR A 34 -6.74 -10.23 5.96
C TYR A 34 -7.29 -10.19 7.40
N GLU A 35 -7.00 -11.24 8.19
CA GLU A 35 -7.50 -11.39 9.56
C GLU A 35 -6.58 -10.75 10.61
N GLY A 36 -5.35 -10.37 10.23
CA GLY A 36 -4.42 -9.68 11.12
C GLY A 36 -4.81 -8.21 11.35
N PRO A 37 -4.15 -7.53 12.28
CA PRO A 37 -4.41 -6.13 12.56
C PRO A 37 -4.08 -5.23 11.36
N VAL A 38 -5.04 -4.42 10.91
CA VAL A 38 -4.86 -3.45 9.82
C VAL A 38 -5.38 -2.08 10.24
N GLU A 39 -4.64 -1.05 9.87
CA GLU A 39 -5.15 0.32 9.79
C GLU A 39 -4.98 0.86 8.36
N ILE A 40 -5.86 1.77 7.95
CA ILE A 40 -5.86 2.37 6.63
C ILE A 40 -5.74 3.88 6.79
N ILE A 41 -4.70 4.46 6.19
CA ILE A 41 -4.45 5.89 6.18
C ILE A 41 -4.79 6.40 4.78
N LEU A 42 -5.87 7.18 4.67
CA LEU A 42 -6.26 7.88 3.46
C LEU A 42 -5.67 9.29 3.54
N SER A 43 -4.70 9.60 2.69
CA SER A 43 -3.93 10.83 2.76
C SER A 43 -3.99 11.60 1.45
N ASP A 44 -4.54 12.82 1.53
CA ASP A 44 -4.69 13.76 0.41
C ASP A 44 -3.57 14.80 0.43
N ASP A 45 -2.87 14.98 -0.67
CA ASP A 45 -1.81 15.99 -0.81
C ASP A 45 -2.33 17.34 -1.31
N GLY A 46 -3.34 17.89 -0.63
CA GLY A 46 -3.89 19.19 -0.95
C GLY A 46 -4.55 19.26 -2.32
N SER A 47 -5.36 18.26 -2.67
CA SER A 47 -6.10 18.21 -3.94
C SER A 47 -7.01 19.41 -4.11
N SER A 48 -7.11 19.90 -5.35
CA SER A 48 -8.00 20.98 -5.77
C SER A 48 -9.33 20.50 -6.34
N ASP A 49 -9.44 19.20 -6.63
CA ASP A 49 -10.64 18.50 -7.11
C ASP A 49 -11.42 17.83 -5.97
N GLY A 50 -12.36 16.93 -6.31
CA GLY A 50 -13.17 16.19 -5.36
C GLY A 50 -12.47 15.05 -4.62
N THR A 51 -11.17 14.79 -4.82
CA THR A 51 -10.45 13.66 -4.24
C THR A 51 -10.67 13.53 -2.74
N PHE A 52 -10.42 14.59 -1.97
CA PHE A 52 -10.58 14.53 -0.50
C PHE A 52 -12.04 14.34 -0.07
N ALA A 53 -12.99 14.94 -0.79
CA ALA A 53 -14.41 14.75 -0.50
C ALA A 53 -14.83 13.28 -0.65
N VAL A 54 -14.32 12.59 -1.67
CA VAL A 54 -14.52 11.15 -1.85
C VAL A 54 -13.88 10.34 -0.72
N MET A 55 -12.67 10.69 -0.29
CA MET A 55 -12.02 10.03 0.87
C MET A 55 -12.86 10.17 2.15
N GLN A 56 -13.38 11.37 2.42
CA GLN A 56 -14.24 11.64 3.59
C GLN A 56 -15.54 10.83 3.53
N GLU A 57 -16.22 10.84 2.39
CA GLU A 57 -17.45 10.07 2.17
C GLU A 57 -17.22 8.58 2.44
N MET A 58 -16.20 8.01 1.80
CA MET A 58 -15.87 6.59 1.91
C MET A 58 -15.49 6.19 3.34
N ALA A 59 -14.68 7.00 4.02
CA ALA A 59 -14.31 6.75 5.42
C ALA A 59 -15.53 6.81 6.35
N ALA A 60 -16.44 7.78 6.16
CA ALA A 60 -17.66 7.91 6.97
C ALA A 60 -18.63 6.75 6.79
N GLN A 61 -18.66 6.14 5.60
CA GLN A 61 -19.53 5.01 5.27
C GLN A 61 -18.90 3.64 5.62
N TYR A 62 -17.61 3.58 5.89
CA TYR A 62 -16.94 2.32 6.20
C TYR A 62 -17.48 1.67 7.48
N ARG A 63 -17.77 0.36 7.42
CA ARG A 63 -18.28 -0.45 8.54
C ARG A 63 -17.48 -1.76 8.71
N GLY A 64 -16.33 -1.85 8.04
CA GLY A 64 -15.45 -3.02 8.14
C GLY A 64 -14.60 -3.01 9.42
N PRO A 65 -13.72 -4.00 9.59
CA PRO A 65 -12.96 -4.21 10.81
C PRO A 65 -11.75 -3.28 10.99
N TYR A 66 -11.34 -2.55 9.96
CA TYR A 66 -10.10 -1.79 9.97
C TYR A 66 -10.30 -0.37 10.50
N ARG A 67 -9.32 0.13 11.23
CA ARG A 67 -9.28 1.53 11.63
C ARG A 67 -8.95 2.40 10.41
N VAL A 68 -9.74 3.43 10.14
CA VAL A 68 -9.50 4.39 9.07
C VAL A 68 -9.05 5.73 9.64
N ILE A 69 -7.96 6.27 9.11
CA ILE A 69 -7.39 7.58 9.45
C ILE A 69 -7.44 8.45 8.20
N LEU A 70 -7.99 9.64 8.32
CA LEU A 70 -7.99 10.66 7.28
C LEU A 70 -6.88 11.67 7.54
N ASN A 71 -6.12 12.03 6.52
CA ASN A 71 -5.18 13.14 6.51
C ASN A 71 -5.40 14.00 5.27
N ARG A 72 -5.21 15.30 5.41
CA ARG A 72 -5.18 16.25 4.30
C ARG A 72 -4.11 17.29 4.53
N ASN A 73 -3.32 17.56 3.53
CA ASN A 73 -2.40 18.68 3.51
C ASN A 73 -3.14 19.96 3.07
N GLU A 74 -2.84 21.09 3.71
CA GLU A 74 -3.40 22.39 3.30
C GLU A 74 -2.85 22.82 1.94
N THR A 75 -1.62 22.46 1.66
CA THR A 75 -0.93 22.72 0.39
C THR A 75 -0.17 21.47 -0.05
N PRO A 76 -0.08 21.21 -1.35
CA PRO A 76 0.66 20.06 -1.85
C PRO A 76 2.13 20.09 -1.41
N LEU A 77 2.59 18.99 -0.83
CA LEU A 77 3.99 18.79 -0.43
C LEU A 77 4.81 18.15 -1.56
N GLY A 78 4.12 17.53 -2.50
CA GLY A 78 4.72 16.67 -3.51
C GLY A 78 4.94 15.23 -3.03
N ARG A 79 5.04 14.29 -3.98
CA ARG A 79 4.97 12.84 -3.74
C ARG A 79 5.86 12.34 -2.60
N GLY A 80 7.14 12.70 -2.60
CA GLY A 80 8.10 12.19 -1.60
C GLY A 80 7.82 12.67 -0.17
N PRO A 81 7.75 13.98 0.08
CA PRO A 81 7.41 14.53 1.39
C PRO A 81 6.03 14.07 1.89
N HIS A 82 5.02 14.01 1.02
CA HIS A 82 3.69 13.54 1.36
C HIS A 82 3.69 12.07 1.83
N ILE A 83 4.34 11.16 1.09
CA ILE A 83 4.48 9.76 1.51
C ILE A 83 5.17 9.67 2.87
N ARG A 84 6.24 10.44 3.09
CA ARG A 84 6.95 10.45 4.37
C ARG A 84 6.05 10.91 5.52
N GLN A 85 5.24 11.94 5.31
CA GLN A 85 4.27 12.40 6.28
C GLN A 85 3.24 11.30 6.59
N ALA A 86 2.68 10.66 5.56
CA ALA A 86 1.70 9.59 5.71
C ALA A 86 2.29 8.37 6.45
N VAL A 87 3.55 8.00 6.17
CA VAL A 87 4.28 6.97 6.95
C VAL A 87 4.41 7.36 8.42
N GLY A 88 4.61 8.65 8.72
CA GLY A 88 4.66 9.16 10.09
C GLY A 88 3.37 8.93 10.89
N LEU A 89 2.22 8.88 10.23
CA LEU A 89 0.92 8.62 10.84
C LEU A 89 0.68 7.13 11.16
N ALA A 90 1.44 6.23 10.53
CA ALA A 90 1.27 4.80 10.71
C ALA A 90 1.69 4.34 12.10
N SER A 91 0.90 3.44 12.71
CA SER A 91 1.20 2.86 14.02
C SER A 91 1.81 1.45 13.95
N HIS A 92 1.71 0.78 12.80
CA HIS A 92 2.25 -0.57 12.62
C HIS A 92 3.63 -0.56 11.98
N GLU A 93 4.38 -1.66 12.17
CA GLU A 93 5.72 -1.82 11.64
C GLU A 93 5.74 -2.07 10.11
N TRP A 94 4.72 -2.74 9.58
CA TRP A 94 4.66 -3.01 8.16
C TRP A 94 3.81 -1.98 7.42
N ILE A 95 4.43 -1.27 6.50
CA ILE A 95 3.81 -0.23 5.68
C ILE A 95 3.52 -0.79 4.29
N LEU A 96 2.27 -0.87 3.92
CA LEU A 96 1.81 -1.26 2.60
C LEU A 96 1.36 -0.02 1.83
N ARG A 97 2.09 0.34 0.79
CA ARG A 97 1.77 1.53 -0.02
C ARG A 97 0.70 1.23 -1.07
N GLN A 98 -0.14 2.22 -1.29
CA GLN A 98 -1.17 2.25 -2.33
C GLN A 98 -1.21 3.65 -2.94
N ASP A 99 -1.15 3.75 -4.26
CA ASP A 99 -1.41 4.99 -4.98
C ASP A 99 -2.91 5.10 -5.29
N GLY A 100 -3.45 6.32 -5.38
CA GLY A 100 -4.89 6.55 -5.49
C GLY A 100 -5.49 6.30 -6.87
N ASP A 101 -4.63 5.96 -7.84
CA ASP A 101 -4.99 5.52 -9.19
C ASP A 101 -4.81 4.00 -9.41
N ASP A 102 -4.38 3.28 -8.35
CA ASP A 102 -4.16 1.82 -8.39
C ASP A 102 -5.22 1.06 -7.59
N CYS A 103 -5.46 -0.21 -7.94
CA CYS A 103 -6.31 -1.13 -7.19
C CYS A 103 -5.51 -2.32 -6.63
N SER A 104 -5.81 -2.69 -5.39
CA SER A 104 -5.24 -3.86 -4.73
C SER A 104 -6.11 -5.11 -4.93
N PHE A 105 -5.48 -6.25 -5.17
CA PHE A 105 -6.20 -7.53 -5.05
C PHE A 105 -6.67 -7.75 -3.60
N PRO A 106 -7.83 -8.40 -3.38
CA PRO A 106 -8.36 -8.64 -2.03
C PRO A 106 -7.41 -9.37 -1.08
N TRP A 107 -6.57 -10.23 -1.61
CA TRP A 107 -5.61 -11.06 -0.89
C TRP A 107 -4.22 -10.41 -0.75
N ARG A 108 -4.03 -9.15 -1.12
CA ARG A 108 -2.70 -8.51 -1.13
C ARG A 108 -2.07 -8.45 0.26
N CYS A 109 -2.81 -8.05 1.29
CA CYS A 109 -2.30 -8.04 2.66
C CYS A 109 -1.89 -9.43 3.12
N ARG A 110 -2.70 -10.44 2.84
CA ARG A 110 -2.43 -11.84 3.19
C ARG A 110 -1.17 -12.37 2.52
N LEU A 111 -0.98 -12.05 1.23
CA LEU A 111 0.23 -12.43 0.50
C LEU A 111 1.49 -11.84 1.13
N PHE A 112 1.49 -10.54 1.42
CA PHE A 112 2.65 -9.88 2.00
C PHE A 112 2.91 -10.34 3.43
N ALA A 113 1.86 -10.53 4.24
CA ALA A 113 1.98 -11.09 5.57
C ALA A 113 2.62 -12.47 5.54
N TRP A 114 2.17 -13.35 4.65
CA TRP A 114 2.77 -14.65 4.46
C TRP A 114 4.25 -14.56 4.09
N ALA A 115 4.63 -13.70 3.15
CA ALA A 115 6.00 -13.54 2.70
C ALA A 115 6.95 -13.11 3.83
N VAL A 116 6.51 -12.19 4.72
CA VAL A 116 7.34 -11.74 5.84
C VAL A 116 7.37 -12.74 7.00
N MET A 117 6.37 -13.60 7.13
CA MET A 117 6.39 -14.70 8.10
C MET A 117 7.37 -15.79 7.69
N GLU A 118 7.47 -16.09 6.37
CA GLU A 118 8.47 -17.02 5.82
C GLU A 118 9.90 -16.44 5.86
N ARG A 119 10.01 -15.11 5.82
CA ARG A 119 11.29 -14.39 5.82
C ARG A 119 11.28 -13.27 6.88
N PRO A 120 11.46 -13.62 8.16
CA PRO A 120 11.46 -12.64 9.25
C PRO A 120 12.59 -11.61 9.18
N ASP A 121 13.64 -11.91 8.41
CA ASP A 121 14.77 -11.02 8.10
C ASP A 121 14.46 -10.02 6.98
N ALA A 122 13.29 -10.11 6.33
CA ALA A 122 12.89 -9.19 5.27
C ALA A 122 12.77 -7.76 5.77
N VAL A 123 13.30 -6.82 5.02
CA VAL A 123 13.13 -5.36 5.21
C VAL A 123 11.98 -4.84 4.35
N ALA A 124 11.82 -5.41 3.15
CA ALA A 124 10.72 -5.10 2.26
C ALA A 124 10.33 -6.32 1.43
N VAL A 125 9.09 -6.31 0.96
CA VAL A 125 8.54 -7.28 0.02
C VAL A 125 7.94 -6.50 -1.15
N VAL A 126 8.22 -6.94 -2.36
CA VAL A 126 7.70 -6.33 -3.60
C VAL A 126 6.93 -7.39 -4.37
N SER A 127 5.76 -7.04 -4.87
CA SER A 127 4.99 -7.88 -5.80
C SER A 127 5.03 -7.31 -7.21
N GLN A 128 4.64 -8.11 -8.18
CA GLN A 128 4.36 -7.61 -9.53
C GLN A 128 3.06 -6.80 -9.54
N MET A 129 2.99 -5.86 -10.47
CA MET A 129 1.78 -5.13 -10.85
C MET A 129 1.36 -5.58 -12.25
N THR A 130 0.06 -5.63 -12.47
CA THR A 130 -0.51 -5.87 -13.79
C THR A 130 -1.26 -4.61 -14.23
N SER A 131 -1.02 -4.16 -15.45
CA SER A 131 -1.83 -3.11 -16.05
C SER A 131 -3.14 -3.73 -16.51
N VAL A 132 -4.26 -3.19 -16.03
CA VAL A 132 -5.59 -3.53 -16.48
C VAL A 132 -6.11 -2.39 -17.31
N TYR A 133 -6.41 -2.66 -18.57
CA TYR A 133 -7.09 -1.71 -19.42
C TYR A 133 -8.60 -1.95 -19.28
N GLU A 134 -9.33 -0.95 -18.82
CA GLU A 134 -10.78 -1.02 -18.78
C GLU A 134 -11.32 -1.04 -20.22
N GLU A 135 -11.88 -2.19 -20.63
CA GLU A 135 -12.75 -2.25 -21.77
C GLU A 135 -14.18 -1.91 -21.31
N PRO A 136 -14.86 -0.92 -21.91
CA PRO A 136 -16.21 -0.56 -21.54
C PRO A 136 -17.15 -1.78 -21.56
N GLY A 137 -17.75 -2.10 -20.41
CA GLY A 137 -18.71 -3.20 -20.27
C GLY A 137 -18.10 -4.57 -19.91
N VAL A 138 -16.79 -4.66 -19.72
CA VAL A 138 -16.13 -5.87 -19.20
C VAL A 138 -15.83 -5.69 -17.72
N ALA A 139 -16.46 -6.51 -16.87
CA ALA A 139 -16.13 -6.56 -15.45
C ALA A 139 -14.76 -7.21 -15.27
N PHE A 140 -13.84 -6.54 -14.55
CA PHE A 140 -12.58 -7.16 -14.17
C PHE A 140 -12.81 -8.20 -13.09
N GLU A 141 -12.46 -9.45 -13.37
CA GLU A 141 -12.48 -10.53 -12.39
C GLU A 141 -11.11 -10.62 -11.72
N PHE A 142 -11.08 -10.44 -10.40
CA PHE A 142 -9.85 -10.65 -9.64
C PHE A 142 -9.45 -12.14 -9.70
N PRO A 143 -8.19 -12.45 -10.03
CA PRO A 143 -7.71 -13.82 -9.96
C PRO A 143 -7.83 -14.37 -8.53
N ALA A 144 -8.12 -15.65 -8.41
CA ALA A 144 -8.16 -16.34 -7.13
C ALA A 144 -6.78 -16.28 -6.44
N PHE A 145 -6.77 -16.33 -5.11
CA PHE A 145 -5.52 -16.48 -4.37
C PHE A 145 -4.82 -17.77 -4.83
N PRO A 146 -3.50 -17.71 -5.16
CA PRO A 146 -2.78 -18.87 -5.64
C PRO A 146 -2.76 -20.01 -4.61
N ALA A 147 -2.99 -21.23 -5.08
CA ALA A 147 -2.95 -22.41 -4.21
C ALA A 147 -1.56 -22.69 -3.60
N ALA A 148 -0.51 -22.22 -4.27
CA ALA A 148 0.87 -22.30 -3.79
C ALA A 148 1.53 -20.91 -3.80
N PRO A 149 1.61 -20.22 -2.65
CA PRO A 149 2.23 -18.90 -2.56
C PRO A 149 3.67 -18.84 -3.08
N ARG A 150 4.37 -19.97 -3.09
CA ARG A 150 5.75 -20.08 -3.63
C ARG A 150 5.86 -19.82 -5.14
N GLU A 151 4.77 -19.90 -5.86
CA GLU A 151 4.73 -19.64 -7.30
C GLU A 151 4.48 -18.17 -7.63
N MET A 152 4.20 -17.35 -6.61
CA MET A 152 4.02 -15.92 -6.82
C MET A 152 5.36 -15.20 -6.91
N PRO A 153 5.52 -14.30 -7.88
CA PRO A 153 6.73 -13.51 -8.01
C PRO A 153 6.74 -12.38 -6.97
N ALA A 154 6.85 -12.72 -5.69
CA ALA A 154 7.19 -11.77 -4.65
C ALA A 154 8.71 -11.80 -4.47
N VAL A 155 9.37 -10.67 -4.69
CA VAL A 155 10.79 -10.53 -4.43
C VAL A 155 10.94 -10.00 -3.01
N VAL A 156 11.54 -10.80 -2.14
CA VAL A 156 11.91 -10.38 -0.79
C VAL A 156 13.26 -9.67 -0.88
N LEU A 157 13.29 -8.40 -0.54
CA LEU A 157 14.51 -7.59 -0.55
C LEU A 157 15.16 -7.59 0.83
N GLN A 158 16.44 -7.96 0.88
CA GLN A 158 17.30 -7.83 2.05
C GLN A 158 17.99 -6.45 2.06
N GLU A 159 18.46 -6.01 3.22
CA GLU A 159 18.98 -4.66 3.55
C GLU A 159 19.88 -3.95 2.52
N ARG A 160 20.48 -4.65 1.57
CA ARG A 160 21.48 -4.09 0.65
C ARG A 160 20.98 -3.89 -0.79
N ALA A 161 19.74 -4.24 -1.10
CA ALA A 161 19.23 -4.24 -2.47
C ALA A 161 18.21 -3.14 -2.76
N PHE A 162 18.12 -2.09 -1.92
CA PHE A 162 17.18 -1.01 -2.12
C PHE A 162 17.71 0.02 -3.11
N SER A 163 17.76 -0.37 -4.39
CA SER A 163 17.79 0.63 -5.45
C SER A 163 16.35 0.88 -5.87
N SER A 164 15.82 2.05 -5.53
CA SER A 164 14.48 2.41 -5.92
C SER A 164 14.41 2.66 -7.41
N SER A 165 13.80 1.80 -8.14
CA SER A 165 13.07 2.29 -9.29
C SER A 165 11.76 2.91 -8.75
N ALA A 166 11.53 4.17 -9.05
CA ALA A 166 10.35 4.92 -8.61
C ALA A 166 9.00 4.34 -9.14
N HIS A 167 9.06 3.23 -9.84
CA HIS A 167 7.95 2.59 -10.54
C HIS A 167 7.16 1.56 -9.72
N TYR A 168 7.59 1.23 -8.49
CA TYR A 168 6.97 0.15 -7.70
C TYR A 168 6.28 0.61 -6.42
N GLY A 169 5.93 1.90 -6.33
CA GLY A 169 5.32 2.45 -5.12
C GLY A 169 4.10 1.69 -4.64
N GLY A 170 3.17 1.38 -5.53
CA GLY A 170 1.94 0.67 -5.23
C GLY A 170 2.09 -0.84 -5.03
N SER A 171 3.27 -1.43 -5.30
CA SER A 171 3.50 -2.89 -5.20
C SER A 171 4.39 -3.30 -4.03
N MET A 172 4.66 -2.42 -3.06
CA MET A 172 5.64 -2.65 -2.01
C MET A 172 5.03 -2.63 -0.61
N MET A 173 5.49 -3.56 0.24
CA MET A 173 5.38 -3.48 1.69
C MET A 173 6.78 -3.38 2.29
N ILE A 174 6.99 -2.46 3.23
CA ILE A 174 8.29 -2.15 3.83
C ILE A 174 8.18 -2.02 5.34
N ARG A 175 9.24 -2.36 6.08
CA ARG A 175 9.33 -2.05 7.51
C ARG A 175 9.35 -0.54 7.75
N LYS A 176 8.56 -0.06 8.70
CA LYS A 176 8.54 1.36 9.10
C LYS A 176 9.92 1.81 9.58
N SER A 177 10.60 0.98 10.34
CA SER A 177 11.97 1.23 10.81
C SER A 177 12.97 1.43 9.66
N ALA A 178 12.75 0.78 8.51
CA ALA A 178 13.54 1.02 7.30
C ALA A 178 13.15 2.30 6.55
N CYS A 179 11.97 2.87 6.86
CA CYS A 179 11.54 4.16 6.34
C CYS A 179 12.09 5.37 7.14
N GLU A 180 12.76 5.14 8.26
CA GLU A 180 13.43 6.19 9.05
C GLU A 180 14.62 6.75 8.26
N TRP A 181 14.29 7.62 7.38
CA TRP A 181 15.15 8.26 6.40
C TRP A 181 16.03 9.32 7.07
N GLY A 182 17.08 8.88 7.72
CA GLY A 182 18.24 9.70 7.90
C GLY A 182 18.83 10.05 6.52
N ASN A 183 19.38 11.23 6.35
CA ASN A 183 19.87 11.94 5.16
C ASN A 183 20.74 11.18 4.13
N SER A 184 20.74 9.85 4.05
CA SER A 184 21.71 9.05 3.28
C SER A 184 21.17 7.96 2.38
N LEU A 185 19.85 7.78 2.22
CA LEU A 185 19.35 6.94 1.13
C LEU A 185 19.30 7.78 -0.16
N ARG A 186 20.45 8.06 -0.75
CA ARG A 186 20.55 8.38 -2.16
C ARG A 186 20.17 7.10 -2.92
N MET A 187 19.00 7.13 -3.52
CA MET A 187 18.58 6.13 -4.47
C MET A 187 19.47 6.26 -5.72
N THR A 188 20.55 5.51 -5.78
CA THR A 188 21.34 5.37 -7.00
C THR A 188 20.82 4.14 -7.74
N ALA A 189 20.08 4.39 -8.82
CA ALA A 189 19.83 3.36 -9.81
C ALA A 189 21.12 3.18 -10.63
N SER A 190 21.75 2.04 -10.51
CA SER A 190 22.69 1.55 -11.52
C SER A 190 22.10 0.28 -12.10
N PHE A 191 21.66 0.39 -13.35
CA PHE A 191 21.45 -0.77 -14.19
C PHE A 191 22.79 -1.12 -14.84
N GLU A 192 23.31 -2.31 -14.59
CA GLU A 192 24.14 -3.07 -15.52
C GLU A 192 23.40 -4.34 -15.93
#